data_dfbb87b180357fd2be9cb7004629ee9d
#
_entry.id   dfbb87b180357fd2be9cb7004629ee9d
#
_cell.length_a   1.000
_cell.length_b   1.000
_cell.length_c   1.000
_cell.angle_alpha   90.00
_cell.angle_beta   90.00
_cell.angle_gamma   90.00
#
_symmetry.space_group_name_H-M   'P 1'
#
loop_
_entity.id
_entity.type
_entity.pdbx_description
1 polymer ?
#
loop_
_entity_poly.entity_id
_entity_poly.type
_entity_poly.pdbx_seq_one_letter_code
_entity_poly.pdbx_strand_id
1 'polypeptide(L)'
;EQRYRNPHGTNVEAVYTFPLPVEAVLLDLEITLGGRRLVATVVEKQQAERDYEQAIDKGDTALMLERAGDGLCTLNLGNLMAGESATIRYRYAQLLRFEHGSVRLAIPTVIAPRYGDPKAARLQVHQVPTNDLAVAYPFSLTLDLEGEIAKGTVASPSHAISTKATANGMRVALARDAFLDRDFVLAVGGLSGRSLAVVAKDGDRFVALASFCADVPKSADERPLRLKLLVDCSGSMGGDSIDAARRALHRILASLEPADRFSF
;
A
#
# COMPACT_ATOMS: atom_id res chain seq x y z
N GLU A 1 8.42 -7.71 2.05
CA GLU A 1 9.35 -8.29 3.02
C GLU A 1 9.96 -7.20 3.87
N GLN A 2 10.02 -7.42 5.19
CA GLN A 2 10.64 -6.50 6.14
C GLN A 2 11.52 -7.30 7.10
N ARG A 3 12.63 -6.69 7.52
CA ARG A 3 13.62 -7.32 8.39
C ARG A 3 13.84 -6.47 9.63
N TYR A 4 13.79 -7.12 10.77
CA TYR A 4 13.97 -6.52 12.08
C TYR A 4 15.03 -7.29 12.85
N ARG A 5 15.62 -6.63 13.84
CA ARG A 5 16.54 -7.26 14.78
C ARG A 5 16.24 -6.72 16.17
N ASN A 6 16.19 -7.59 17.15
CA ASN A 6 16.20 -7.18 18.54
C ASN A 6 17.63 -6.70 18.93
N PRO A 7 17.86 -5.41 19.12
CA PRO A 7 19.19 -4.91 19.47
C PRO A 7 19.49 -5.03 20.96
N HIS A 8 18.50 -5.40 21.78
CA HIS A 8 18.60 -5.48 23.23
C HIS A 8 19.25 -6.78 23.71
N GLY A 9 19.84 -6.76 24.91
CA GLY A 9 20.39 -7.93 25.55
C GLY A 9 19.34 -8.82 26.26
N THR A 10 18.05 -8.49 26.11
CA THR A 10 16.92 -9.21 26.72
C THR A 10 15.88 -9.55 25.66
N ASN A 11 15.06 -10.56 25.95
CA ASN A 11 13.90 -10.86 25.10
C ASN A 11 12.91 -9.70 25.13
N VAL A 12 12.27 -9.44 23.98
CA VAL A 12 11.27 -8.39 23.85
C VAL A 12 10.00 -8.96 23.21
N GLU A 13 8.88 -8.36 23.57
CA GLU A 13 7.65 -8.47 22.81
C GLU A 13 7.61 -7.32 21.80
N ALA A 14 7.44 -7.65 20.54
CA ALA A 14 7.40 -6.66 19.46
C ALA A 14 6.02 -6.61 18.85
N VAL A 15 5.54 -5.42 18.60
CA VAL A 15 4.29 -5.20 17.86
C VAL A 15 4.63 -4.54 16.53
N TYR A 16 4.20 -5.17 15.47
CA TYR A 16 4.41 -4.69 14.12
C TYR A 16 3.06 -4.39 13.47
N THR A 17 2.79 -3.11 13.23
CA THR A 17 1.61 -2.66 12.50
C THR A 17 2.00 -2.27 11.07
N PHE A 18 1.26 -2.75 10.09
CA PHE A 18 1.50 -2.45 8.69
C PHE A 18 0.19 -2.18 7.94
N PRO A 19 0.21 -1.25 6.98
CA PRO A 19 -0.95 -0.96 6.17
C PRO A 19 -1.06 -1.92 4.98
N LEU A 20 -2.31 -2.26 4.63
CA LEU A 20 -2.66 -2.89 3.36
C LEU A 20 -3.69 -2.01 2.64
N PRO A 21 -3.75 -2.04 1.31
CA PRO A 21 -4.87 -1.42 0.60
C PRO A 21 -6.20 -1.96 1.14
N VAL A 22 -7.21 -1.11 1.30
CA VAL A 22 -8.50 -1.49 1.92
C VAL A 22 -9.17 -2.66 1.19
N GLU A 23 -9.07 -2.68 -0.14
CA GLU A 23 -9.63 -3.72 -1.00
C GLU A 23 -8.69 -4.94 -1.18
N ALA A 24 -7.54 -4.95 -0.51
CA ALA A 24 -6.60 -6.05 -0.64
C ALA A 24 -7.03 -7.27 0.18
N VAL A 25 -6.77 -8.43 -0.38
CA VAL A 25 -6.92 -9.73 0.29
C VAL A 25 -5.53 -10.25 0.62
N LEU A 26 -5.25 -10.46 1.90
CA LEU A 26 -4.02 -11.12 2.35
C LEU A 26 -4.06 -12.60 1.94
N LEU A 27 -3.08 -13.03 1.17
CA LEU A 27 -2.99 -14.39 0.64
C LEU A 27 -2.09 -15.27 1.49
N ASP A 28 -1.01 -14.70 2.05
CA ASP A 28 0.03 -15.45 2.72
C ASP A 28 0.81 -14.54 3.68
N LEU A 29 1.17 -15.10 4.83
CA LEU A 29 2.06 -14.48 5.81
C LEU A 29 3.08 -15.50 6.29
N GLU A 30 4.32 -15.22 6.06
CA GLU A 30 5.47 -16.02 6.49
C GLU A 30 6.39 -15.18 7.38
N ILE A 31 6.79 -15.76 8.49
CA ILE A 31 7.72 -15.14 9.42
C ILE A 31 8.89 -16.07 9.65
N THR A 32 10.10 -15.54 9.51
CA THR A 32 11.32 -16.28 9.82
C THR A 32 11.96 -15.65 11.06
N LEU A 33 12.17 -16.44 12.11
CA LEU A 33 12.77 -16.05 13.37
C LEU A 33 13.97 -16.95 13.65
N GLY A 34 15.15 -16.37 13.84
CA GLY A 34 16.36 -17.12 14.11
C GLY A 34 16.61 -18.32 13.19
N GLY A 35 16.20 -18.19 11.91
CA GLY A 35 16.27 -19.26 10.92
C GLY A 35 15.09 -20.26 10.91
N ARG A 36 14.17 -20.16 11.88
CA ARG A 36 12.95 -20.98 11.91
C ARG A 36 11.84 -20.31 11.11
N ARG A 37 11.22 -21.04 10.22
CA ARG A 37 10.08 -20.57 9.42
C ARG A 37 8.78 -20.90 10.15
N LEU A 38 7.94 -19.89 10.34
CA LEU A 38 6.62 -19.98 10.91
C LEU A 38 5.60 -19.55 9.85
N VAL A 39 4.54 -20.34 9.70
CA VAL A 39 3.45 -20.04 8.75
C VAL A 39 2.19 -19.79 9.57
N ALA A 40 1.52 -18.67 9.29
CA ALA A 40 0.29 -18.32 9.99
C ALA A 40 -0.87 -19.24 9.55
N THR A 41 -1.69 -19.65 10.52
CA THR A 41 -2.96 -20.31 10.30
C THR A 41 -4.10 -19.38 10.69
N VAL A 42 -5.22 -19.44 9.97
CA VAL A 42 -6.41 -18.65 10.30
C VAL A 42 -7.23 -19.45 11.32
N VAL A 43 -7.45 -18.84 12.47
CA VAL A 43 -8.28 -19.39 13.55
C VAL A 43 -9.25 -18.32 14.07
N GLU A 44 -10.23 -18.74 14.87
CA GLU A 44 -11.12 -17.79 15.54
C GLU A 44 -10.33 -16.86 16.49
N LYS A 45 -10.70 -15.58 16.56
CA LYS A 45 -9.96 -14.55 17.32
C LYS A 45 -9.72 -14.95 18.78
N GLN A 46 -10.76 -15.39 19.48
CA GLN A 46 -10.64 -15.78 20.89
C GLN A 46 -9.72 -17.01 21.09
N GLN A 47 -9.68 -17.91 20.12
CA GLN A 47 -8.76 -19.04 20.15
C GLN A 47 -7.33 -18.56 19.92
N ALA A 48 -7.10 -17.67 18.96
CA ALA A 48 -5.79 -17.07 18.70
C ALA A 48 -5.23 -16.38 19.94
N GLU A 49 -6.05 -15.57 20.62
CA GLU A 49 -5.67 -14.88 21.85
C GLU A 49 -5.24 -15.86 22.96
N ARG A 50 -6.05 -16.90 23.20
CA ARG A 50 -5.71 -17.94 24.21
C ARG A 50 -4.43 -18.69 23.88
N ASP A 51 -4.27 -19.09 22.63
CA ASP A 51 -3.09 -19.85 22.19
C ASP A 51 -1.82 -19.00 22.29
N TYR A 52 -1.94 -17.70 21.96
CA TYR A 52 -0.86 -16.73 22.08
C TYR A 52 -0.42 -16.55 23.53
N GLU A 53 -1.36 -16.27 24.46
CA GLU A 53 -1.08 -16.10 25.88
C GLU A 53 -0.44 -17.35 26.50
N GLN A 54 -0.98 -18.55 26.19
CA GLN A 54 -0.42 -19.80 26.68
C GLN A 54 1.02 -20.07 26.20
N ALA A 55 1.33 -19.68 24.97
CA ALA A 55 2.68 -19.83 24.43
C ALA A 55 3.66 -18.85 25.10
N ILE A 56 3.23 -17.60 25.33
CA ILE A 56 4.02 -16.60 26.04
C ILE A 56 4.33 -17.06 27.47
N ASP A 57 3.34 -17.57 28.21
CA ASP A 57 3.50 -18.06 29.58
C ASP A 57 4.49 -19.24 29.68
N LYS A 58 4.57 -20.07 28.65
CA LYS A 58 5.53 -21.17 28.53
C LYS A 58 6.93 -20.71 28.10
N GLY A 59 7.10 -19.43 27.76
CA GLY A 59 8.35 -18.90 27.22
C GLY A 59 8.58 -19.22 25.74
N ASP A 60 7.57 -19.76 25.06
CA ASP A 60 7.62 -20.04 23.63
C ASP A 60 7.45 -18.76 22.80
N THR A 61 8.04 -18.74 21.62
CA THR A 61 7.78 -17.68 20.63
C THR A 61 6.38 -17.84 20.06
N ALA A 62 5.55 -16.81 20.20
CA ALA A 62 4.19 -16.79 19.71
C ALA A 62 3.97 -15.67 18.71
N LEU A 63 3.07 -15.90 17.77
CA LEU A 63 2.70 -14.97 16.71
C LEU A 63 1.19 -14.86 16.63
N MET A 64 0.67 -13.64 16.65
CA MET A 64 -0.73 -13.38 16.41
C MET A 64 -0.90 -12.22 15.44
N LEU A 65 -1.58 -12.47 14.32
CA LEU A 65 -1.95 -11.44 13.34
C LEU A 65 -3.41 -11.06 13.52
N GLU A 66 -3.66 -9.79 13.67
CA GLU A 66 -5.00 -9.20 13.74
C GLU A 66 -5.20 -8.16 12.64
N ARG A 67 -6.42 -8.07 12.15
CA ARG A 67 -6.85 -6.94 11.32
C ARG A 67 -7.45 -5.88 12.23
N ALA A 68 -6.76 -4.76 12.38
CA ALA A 68 -7.17 -3.63 13.18
C ALA A 68 -7.81 -2.57 12.28
N GLY A 69 -9.14 -2.58 12.15
CA GLY A 69 -9.86 -1.62 11.30
C GLY A 69 -9.64 -1.83 9.79
N ASP A 70 -9.95 -0.81 9.00
CA ASP A 70 -9.86 -0.87 7.54
C ASP A 70 -8.43 -0.59 7.07
N GLY A 71 -7.81 -1.60 6.47
CA GLY A 71 -6.48 -1.48 5.86
C GLY A 71 -5.31 -1.52 6.83
N LEU A 72 -5.49 -1.82 8.12
CA LEU A 72 -4.40 -2.03 9.08
C LEU A 72 -4.35 -3.48 9.54
N CYS A 73 -3.14 -4.02 9.59
CA CYS A 73 -2.84 -5.30 10.19
C CYS A 73 -1.83 -5.12 11.32
N THR A 74 -2.04 -5.79 12.45
CA THR A 74 -1.12 -5.78 13.59
C THR A 74 -0.65 -7.20 13.84
N LEU A 75 0.66 -7.37 13.86
CA LEU A 75 1.33 -8.62 14.19
C LEU A 75 1.98 -8.47 15.56
N ASN A 76 1.52 -9.26 16.53
CA ASN A 76 2.16 -9.40 17.83
C ASN A 76 3.19 -10.53 17.74
N LEU A 77 4.41 -10.24 18.11
CA LEU A 77 5.56 -11.14 18.09
C LEU A 77 6.11 -11.25 19.53
N GLY A 78 5.71 -12.30 20.21
CA GLY A 78 6.14 -12.54 21.59
C GLY A 78 7.47 -13.28 21.68
N ASN A 79 8.24 -12.97 22.72
CA ASN A 79 9.51 -13.62 23.05
C ASN A 79 10.56 -13.59 21.91
N LEU A 80 10.73 -12.45 21.23
CA LEU A 80 11.86 -12.25 20.32
C LEU A 80 13.16 -12.19 21.14
N MET A 81 14.01 -13.18 20.97
CA MET A 81 15.22 -13.35 21.80
C MET A 81 16.23 -12.22 21.60
N ALA A 82 17.09 -12.04 22.59
CA ALA A 82 18.20 -11.08 22.54
C ALA A 82 19.05 -11.30 21.28
N GLY A 83 19.25 -10.24 20.49
CA GLY A 83 20.03 -10.27 19.25
C GLY A 83 19.39 -11.02 18.08
N GLU A 84 18.21 -11.62 18.24
CA GLU A 84 17.51 -12.38 17.22
C GLU A 84 16.98 -11.46 16.09
N SER A 85 16.97 -12.00 14.89
CA SER A 85 16.42 -11.30 13.71
C SER A 85 15.10 -11.93 13.28
N ALA A 86 14.14 -11.07 12.91
CA ALA A 86 12.85 -11.43 12.35
C ALA A 86 12.76 -10.96 10.90
N THR A 87 12.32 -11.83 10.01
CA THR A 87 11.94 -11.46 8.64
C THR A 87 10.46 -11.74 8.47
N ILE A 88 9.71 -10.71 8.12
CA ILE A 88 8.27 -10.78 7.88
C ILE A 88 8.03 -10.65 6.39
N ARG A 89 7.36 -11.63 5.79
CA ARG A 89 6.97 -11.64 4.38
C ARG A 89 5.48 -11.89 4.28
N TYR A 90 4.78 -11.01 3.59
CA TYR A 90 3.36 -11.20 3.29
C TYR A 90 3.09 -10.99 1.80
N ARG A 91 2.09 -11.68 1.29
CA ARG A 91 1.56 -11.52 -0.06
C ARG A 91 0.09 -11.14 0.03
N TYR A 92 -0.30 -10.23 -0.84
CA TYR A 92 -1.71 -9.86 -0.99
C TYR A 92 -2.05 -9.70 -2.48
N ALA A 93 -3.33 -9.78 -2.76
CA ALA A 93 -3.90 -9.49 -4.07
C ALA A 93 -4.86 -8.33 -3.96
N GLN A 94 -4.92 -7.52 -5.01
CA GLN A 94 -5.84 -6.39 -5.14
C GLN A 94 -6.31 -6.29 -6.59
N LEU A 95 -7.61 -6.09 -6.78
CA LEU A 95 -8.14 -5.74 -8.08
C LEU A 95 -7.99 -4.24 -8.31
N LEU A 96 -7.33 -3.86 -9.39
CA LEU A 96 -7.20 -2.46 -9.79
C LEU A 96 -8.33 -2.11 -10.75
N ARG A 97 -8.86 -0.90 -10.61
CA ARG A 97 -9.93 -0.38 -11.46
C ARG A 97 -9.35 0.43 -12.61
N PHE A 98 -9.97 0.27 -13.78
CA PHE A 98 -9.74 1.17 -14.91
C PHE A 98 -10.65 2.38 -14.76
N GLU A 99 -10.05 3.55 -14.75
CA GLU A 99 -10.78 4.82 -14.67
C GLU A 99 -10.22 5.78 -15.70
N HIS A 100 -11.08 6.29 -16.58
CA HIS A 100 -10.73 7.26 -17.62
C HIS A 100 -9.50 6.86 -18.46
N GLY A 101 -9.42 5.61 -18.87
CA GLY A 101 -8.29 5.10 -19.65
C GLY A 101 -6.99 4.97 -18.89
N SER A 102 -7.05 4.90 -17.57
CA SER A 102 -5.89 4.74 -16.70
C SER A 102 -6.13 3.74 -15.58
N VAL A 103 -5.04 3.26 -15.00
CA VAL A 103 -5.02 2.44 -13.78
C VAL A 103 -4.10 3.11 -12.78
N ARG A 104 -4.53 3.15 -11.52
CA ARG A 104 -3.73 3.65 -10.42
C ARG A 104 -3.48 2.55 -9.40
N LEU A 105 -2.21 2.26 -9.13
CA LEU A 105 -1.76 1.42 -8.03
C LEU A 105 -1.26 2.31 -6.91
N ALA A 106 -1.80 2.13 -5.71
CA ALA A 106 -1.27 2.73 -4.49
C ALA A 106 -0.84 1.62 -3.54
N ILE A 107 0.41 1.67 -3.10
CA ILE A 107 0.96 0.77 -2.08
C ILE A 107 1.16 1.61 -0.83
N PRO A 108 0.34 1.40 0.20
CA PRO A 108 0.48 2.13 1.44
C PRO A 108 1.75 1.67 2.16
N THR A 109 2.58 2.61 2.55
CA THR A 109 3.83 2.37 3.27
C THR A 109 3.88 3.12 4.60
N VAL A 110 2.94 4.05 4.80
CA VAL A 110 2.90 4.92 5.97
C VAL A 110 1.66 4.63 6.78
N ILE A 111 1.84 4.46 8.09
CA ILE A 111 0.74 4.51 9.05
C ILE A 111 0.70 5.94 9.57
N ALA A 112 -0.29 6.70 9.14
CA ALA A 112 -0.38 8.12 9.47
C ALA A 112 -1.55 8.43 10.40
N PRO A 113 -1.42 8.20 11.72
CA PRO A 113 -2.37 8.75 12.67
C PRO A 113 -1.98 10.18 13.11
N ARG A 114 -1.47 11.01 12.19
CA ARG A 114 -1.06 12.38 12.55
C ARG A 114 -2.21 13.20 13.18
N TYR A 115 -3.44 12.84 12.83
CA TYR A 115 -4.67 13.48 13.30
C TYR A 115 -5.80 12.49 13.55
N GLY A 116 -5.54 11.19 13.49
CA GLY A 116 -6.54 10.15 13.73
C GLY A 116 -6.61 9.77 15.22
N ASP A 117 -7.80 9.49 15.71
CA ASP A 117 -7.98 8.84 17.01
C ASP A 117 -7.58 7.36 16.87
N PRO A 118 -6.51 6.88 17.56
CA PRO A 118 -6.13 5.47 17.54
C PRO A 118 -7.26 4.53 17.95
N LYS A 119 -8.19 5.00 18.80
CA LYS A 119 -9.39 4.24 19.20
C LYS A 119 -10.35 4.05 18.03
N ALA A 120 -10.50 5.06 17.17
CA ALA A 120 -11.30 4.93 15.94
C ALA A 120 -10.69 3.90 14.98
N ALA A 121 -9.36 3.78 14.94
CA ALA A 121 -8.64 2.75 14.20
C ALA A 121 -8.63 1.37 14.92
N ARG A 122 -9.30 1.26 16.08
CA ARG A 122 -9.34 0.03 16.91
C ARG A 122 -7.97 -0.47 17.36
N LEU A 123 -6.99 0.42 17.46
CA LEU A 123 -5.67 0.09 17.99
C LEU A 123 -5.68 0.14 19.52
N GLN A 124 -5.07 -0.85 20.15
CA GLN A 124 -4.79 -0.81 21.58
C GLN A 124 -3.61 0.14 21.86
N VAL A 125 -3.47 0.59 23.09
CA VAL A 125 -2.46 1.61 23.47
C VAL A 125 -1.03 1.19 23.05
N HIS A 126 -0.68 -0.08 23.21
CA HIS A 126 0.63 -0.62 22.83
C HIS A 126 0.80 -0.84 21.32
N GLN A 127 -0.28 -0.80 20.55
CA GLN A 127 -0.27 -0.96 19.08
C GLN A 127 -0.17 0.38 18.36
N VAL A 128 -0.25 1.50 19.09
CA VAL A 128 -0.19 2.84 18.49
C VAL A 128 1.26 3.10 18.06
N PRO A 129 1.52 3.30 16.76
CA PRO A 129 2.87 3.59 16.30
C PRO A 129 3.37 4.94 16.81
N THR A 130 4.64 5.01 17.14
CA THR A 130 5.30 6.28 17.44
C THR A 130 5.52 7.06 16.15
N ASN A 131 5.19 8.35 16.16
CA ASN A 131 5.41 9.22 15.02
C ASN A 131 6.87 9.66 14.98
N ASP A 132 7.54 9.37 13.88
CA ASP A 132 8.88 9.91 13.58
C ASP A 132 8.79 10.74 12.29
N LEU A 133 9.26 11.97 12.35
CA LEU A 133 9.33 12.88 11.20
C LEU A 133 10.57 12.61 10.33
N ALA A 134 11.58 11.97 10.90
CA ALA A 134 12.83 11.62 10.23
C ALA A 134 12.86 10.12 9.93
N VAL A 135 11.95 9.66 9.07
CA VAL A 135 11.88 8.23 8.68
C VAL A 135 13.15 7.85 7.92
N ALA A 136 13.98 7.02 8.56
CA ALA A 136 15.25 6.53 8.01
C ALA A 136 15.16 5.08 7.49
N TYR A 137 13.96 4.52 7.33
CA TYR A 137 13.77 3.15 6.85
C TYR A 137 13.78 3.10 5.33
N PRO A 138 14.87 2.63 4.68
CA PRO A 138 14.92 2.51 3.24
C PRO A 138 14.01 1.37 2.76
N PHE A 139 13.47 1.51 1.55
CA PHE A 139 12.77 0.42 0.89
C PHE A 139 13.15 0.30 -0.57
N SER A 140 13.00 -0.90 -1.11
CA SER A 140 13.15 -1.18 -2.53
C SER A 140 11.83 -1.65 -3.11
N LEU A 141 11.58 -1.27 -4.35
CA LEU A 141 10.37 -1.65 -5.07
C LEU A 141 10.73 -2.08 -6.49
N THR A 142 10.14 -3.19 -6.90
CA THR A 142 10.15 -3.66 -8.28
C THR A 142 8.75 -4.10 -8.65
N LEU A 143 8.23 -3.62 -9.78
CA LEU A 143 6.94 -3.99 -10.33
C LEU A 143 7.14 -4.54 -11.75
N ASP A 144 6.57 -5.68 -12.03
CA ASP A 144 6.49 -6.22 -13.38
C ASP A 144 5.08 -5.96 -13.92
N LEU A 145 4.99 -5.16 -14.97
CA LEU A 145 3.76 -4.89 -15.69
C LEU A 145 3.70 -5.82 -16.89
N GLU A 146 2.63 -6.59 -17.00
CA GLU A 146 2.49 -7.60 -18.06
C GLU A 146 1.18 -7.42 -18.83
N GLY A 147 1.14 -7.91 -20.07
CA GLY A 147 -0.03 -7.80 -20.91
C GLY A 147 -0.34 -6.36 -21.36
N GLU A 148 -1.62 -6.04 -21.46
CA GLU A 148 -2.06 -4.73 -22.02
C GLU A 148 -1.64 -3.52 -21.14
N ILE A 149 -1.55 -3.69 -19.82
CA ILE A 149 -1.12 -2.60 -18.94
C ILE A 149 0.34 -2.16 -19.20
N ALA A 150 1.19 -3.08 -19.65
CA ALA A 150 2.59 -2.79 -19.97
C ALA A 150 2.78 -1.89 -21.20
N LYS A 151 1.72 -1.73 -22.02
CA LYS A 151 1.72 -0.87 -23.20
C LYS A 151 1.32 0.57 -22.90
N GLY A 152 0.92 0.85 -21.64
CA GLY A 152 0.53 2.17 -21.19
C GLY A 152 1.71 3.09 -20.90
N THR A 153 1.39 4.36 -20.69
CA THR A 153 2.37 5.36 -20.23
C THR A 153 2.45 5.31 -18.71
N VAL A 154 3.65 5.07 -18.19
CA VAL A 154 3.89 4.86 -16.76
C VAL A 154 4.48 6.12 -16.12
N ALA A 155 3.89 6.55 -15.01
CA ALA A 155 4.39 7.67 -14.21
C ALA A 155 4.16 7.40 -12.71
N SER A 156 5.02 7.94 -11.86
CA SER A 156 4.80 7.95 -10.42
C SER A 156 4.83 9.38 -9.89
N PRO A 157 3.73 9.87 -9.28
CA PRO A 157 3.70 11.18 -8.66
C PRO A 157 4.42 11.23 -7.32
N SER A 158 4.67 10.09 -6.69
CA SER A 158 5.24 10.00 -5.34
C SER A 158 6.75 9.77 -5.32
N HIS A 159 7.29 9.00 -6.29
CA HIS A 159 8.68 8.58 -6.31
C HIS A 159 9.29 8.67 -7.70
N ALA A 160 10.60 8.91 -7.78
CA ALA A 160 11.32 8.77 -9.03
C ALA A 160 11.43 7.28 -9.39
N ILE A 161 11.05 6.94 -10.61
CA ILE A 161 11.05 5.57 -11.13
C ILE A 161 11.93 5.45 -12.37
N SER A 162 12.43 4.25 -12.60
CA SER A 162 13.06 3.82 -13.85
C SER A 162 12.26 2.68 -14.46
N THR A 163 12.26 2.60 -15.78
CA THR A 163 11.55 1.57 -16.52
C THR A 163 12.50 0.80 -17.42
N LYS A 164 12.29 -0.51 -17.55
CA LYS A 164 13.06 -1.39 -18.45
C LYS A 164 12.12 -2.37 -19.12
N ALA A 165 12.23 -2.51 -20.44
CA ALA A 165 11.51 -3.55 -21.17
C ALA A 165 11.93 -4.94 -20.71
N THR A 166 10.98 -5.87 -20.64
CA THR A 166 11.18 -7.29 -20.35
C THR A 166 10.57 -8.13 -21.48
N ALA A 167 10.79 -9.44 -21.46
CA ALA A 167 10.22 -10.33 -22.46
C ALA A 167 8.68 -10.29 -22.50
N ASN A 168 8.02 -10.08 -21.33
CA ASN A 168 6.57 -10.15 -21.20
C ASN A 168 5.92 -8.77 -20.97
N GLY A 169 6.70 -7.69 -20.96
CA GLY A 169 6.16 -6.37 -20.69
C GLY A 169 7.21 -5.35 -20.24
N MET A 170 7.01 -4.76 -19.07
CA MET A 170 7.86 -3.70 -18.55
C MET A 170 8.11 -3.90 -17.06
N ARG A 171 9.36 -3.71 -16.65
CA ARG A 171 9.74 -3.63 -15.24
C ARG A 171 9.89 -2.18 -14.83
N VAL A 172 9.26 -1.83 -13.71
CA VAL A 172 9.37 -0.53 -13.03
C VAL A 172 10.13 -0.72 -11.73
N ALA A 173 11.10 0.11 -11.46
CA ALA A 173 11.84 0.11 -10.20
C ALA A 173 12.04 1.54 -9.69
N LEU A 174 12.37 1.71 -8.42
CA LEU A 174 12.81 3.00 -7.90
C LEU A 174 14.12 3.41 -8.58
N ALA A 175 14.20 4.67 -9.02
CA ALA A 175 15.39 5.21 -9.72
C ALA A 175 16.48 5.69 -8.75
N ARG A 176 16.15 5.84 -7.47
CA ARG A 176 17.05 6.28 -6.40
C ARG A 176 16.57 5.73 -5.06
N ASP A 177 17.38 5.88 -4.03
CA ASP A 177 17.01 5.54 -2.67
C ASP A 177 15.70 6.20 -2.27
N ALA A 178 14.83 5.42 -1.64
CA ALA A 178 13.54 5.84 -1.14
C ALA A 178 13.33 5.34 0.28
N PHE A 179 12.54 6.08 1.04
CA PHE A 179 12.24 5.81 2.43
C PHE A 179 10.73 5.63 2.63
N LEU A 180 10.35 4.95 3.71
CA LEU A 180 8.94 4.71 4.07
C LEU A 180 8.29 6.00 4.65
N ASP A 181 8.47 7.13 3.97
CA ASP A 181 8.00 8.45 4.39
C ASP A 181 6.70 8.87 3.70
N ARG A 182 6.31 8.17 2.64
CA ARG A 182 5.09 8.41 1.85
C ARG A 182 4.70 7.17 1.07
N ASP A 183 3.40 7.03 0.78
CA ASP A 183 2.87 5.94 -0.03
C ASP A 183 3.47 5.94 -1.44
N PHE A 184 3.74 4.73 -1.96
CA PHE A 184 4.12 4.59 -3.35
C PHE A 184 2.88 4.61 -4.24
N VAL A 185 2.90 5.44 -5.27
CA VAL A 185 1.82 5.55 -6.25
C VAL A 185 2.37 5.39 -7.66
N LEU A 186 1.76 4.50 -8.44
CA LEU A 186 2.00 4.34 -9.87
C LEU A 186 0.71 4.62 -10.64
N ALA A 187 0.81 5.42 -11.68
CA ALA A 187 -0.26 5.65 -12.65
C ALA A 187 0.18 5.08 -14.00
N VAL A 188 -0.71 4.33 -14.63
CA VAL A 188 -0.54 3.82 -15.99
C VAL A 188 -1.68 4.34 -16.84
N GLY A 189 -1.38 5.23 -17.77
CA GLY A 189 -2.33 5.88 -18.68
C GLY A 189 -2.27 5.32 -20.10
N GLY A 190 -3.12 5.87 -21.00
CA GLY A 190 -3.17 5.44 -22.39
C GLY A 190 -3.78 4.05 -22.61
N LEU A 191 -4.70 3.66 -21.73
CA LEU A 191 -5.33 2.33 -21.73
C LEU A 191 -6.76 2.34 -22.32
N SER A 192 -7.25 3.46 -22.85
CA SER A 192 -8.57 3.55 -23.50
C SER A 192 -8.69 2.55 -24.65
N GLY A 193 -9.83 1.88 -24.77
CA GLY A 193 -10.08 0.85 -25.77
C GLY A 193 -9.38 -0.48 -25.55
N ARG A 194 -8.59 -0.62 -24.46
CA ARG A 194 -7.91 -1.88 -24.12
C ARG A 194 -8.78 -2.79 -23.28
N SER A 195 -8.60 -4.09 -23.50
CA SER A 195 -9.32 -5.12 -22.76
C SER A 195 -8.32 -6.16 -22.27
N LEU A 196 -8.60 -6.73 -21.09
CA LEU A 196 -7.86 -7.82 -20.50
C LEU A 196 -8.84 -8.94 -20.13
N ALA A 197 -8.51 -10.17 -20.50
CA ALA A 197 -9.18 -11.34 -20.00
C ALA A 197 -8.14 -12.33 -19.48
N VAL A 198 -8.34 -12.83 -18.28
CA VAL A 198 -7.49 -13.84 -17.64
C VAL A 198 -8.36 -14.97 -17.15
N VAL A 199 -7.92 -16.20 -17.42
CA VAL A 199 -8.56 -17.40 -16.88
C VAL A 199 -7.55 -18.11 -16.02
N ALA A 200 -7.96 -18.45 -14.80
CA ALA A 200 -7.15 -19.20 -13.85
C ALA A 200 -7.90 -20.45 -13.41
N LYS A 201 -7.16 -21.53 -13.16
CA LYS A 201 -7.69 -22.75 -12.56
C LYS A 201 -7.75 -22.58 -11.03
N ASP A 202 -8.90 -22.90 -10.44
CA ASP A 202 -9.15 -22.89 -9.00
C ASP A 202 -9.73 -24.26 -8.58
N GLY A 203 -8.87 -25.15 -8.13
CA GLY A 203 -9.25 -26.55 -7.87
C GLY A 203 -9.77 -27.23 -9.13
N ASP A 204 -11.04 -27.67 -9.10
CA ASP A 204 -11.74 -28.30 -10.23
C ASP A 204 -12.53 -27.29 -11.09
N ARG A 205 -12.44 -26.00 -10.79
CA ARG A 205 -13.14 -24.93 -11.48
C ARG A 205 -12.18 -24.02 -12.23
N PHE A 206 -12.74 -23.19 -13.10
CA PHE A 206 -12.03 -22.08 -13.72
C PHE A 206 -12.68 -20.77 -13.29
N VAL A 207 -11.85 -19.79 -12.98
CA VAL A 207 -12.27 -18.42 -12.71
C VAL A 207 -11.80 -17.56 -13.86
N ALA A 208 -12.70 -16.79 -14.46
CA ALA A 208 -12.40 -15.83 -15.50
C ALA A 208 -12.57 -14.41 -14.96
N LEU A 209 -11.58 -13.57 -15.20
CA LEU A 209 -11.63 -12.13 -14.96
C LEU A 209 -11.55 -11.43 -16.32
N ALA A 210 -12.58 -10.65 -16.65
CA ALA A 210 -12.57 -9.78 -17.82
C ALA A 210 -12.63 -8.31 -17.36
N SER A 211 -11.74 -7.50 -17.86
CA SER A 211 -11.68 -6.06 -17.63
C SER A 211 -11.56 -5.35 -18.97
N PHE A 212 -12.32 -4.28 -19.15
CA PHE A 212 -12.26 -3.48 -20.36
C PHE A 212 -12.33 -2.00 -20.02
N CYS A 213 -11.62 -1.21 -20.79
CA CYS A 213 -11.67 0.24 -20.75
C CYS A 213 -12.36 0.72 -22.04
N ALA A 214 -13.65 1.03 -21.95
CA ALA A 214 -14.40 1.49 -23.09
C ALA A 214 -13.82 2.81 -23.62
N ASP A 215 -13.67 2.90 -24.93
CA ASP A 215 -13.41 4.17 -25.60
C ASP A 215 -14.76 4.85 -25.82
N VAL A 216 -15.16 5.66 -24.84
CA VAL A 216 -16.41 6.41 -24.94
C VAL A 216 -16.12 7.65 -25.76
N PRO A 217 -16.78 7.82 -26.92
CA PRO A 217 -16.63 9.04 -27.73
C PRO A 217 -16.94 10.25 -26.82
N LYS A 218 -16.12 11.28 -26.93
CA LYS A 218 -16.45 12.56 -26.28
C LYS A 218 -17.79 13.03 -26.81
N SER A 219 -18.72 13.34 -25.88
CA SER A 219 -19.99 13.93 -26.26
C SER A 219 -19.74 15.28 -26.92
N ALA A 220 -20.42 15.55 -28.05
CA ALA A 220 -20.40 16.87 -28.67
C ALA A 220 -20.99 17.97 -27.75
N ASP A 221 -21.71 17.57 -26.70
CA ASP A 221 -22.31 18.42 -25.65
C ASP A 221 -21.44 18.42 -24.39
N GLU A 222 -20.19 18.79 -24.48
CA GLU A 222 -19.34 18.99 -23.29
C GLU A 222 -19.88 20.20 -22.51
N ARG A 223 -20.58 19.93 -21.42
CA ARG A 223 -21.02 21.00 -20.51
C ARG A 223 -19.83 21.63 -19.82
N PRO A 224 -19.81 22.98 -19.69
CA PRO A 224 -18.73 23.63 -18.94
C PRO A 224 -18.54 23.04 -17.55
N LEU A 225 -17.30 22.79 -17.20
CA LEU A 225 -16.93 22.24 -15.91
C LEU A 225 -17.18 23.27 -14.79
N ARG A 226 -17.71 22.81 -13.67
CA ARG A 226 -17.80 23.60 -12.44
C ARG A 226 -16.97 22.93 -11.37
N LEU A 227 -15.77 23.44 -11.14
CA LEU A 227 -14.77 22.86 -10.26
C LEU A 227 -14.73 23.57 -8.92
N LYS A 228 -14.82 22.80 -7.83
CA LYS A 228 -14.49 23.29 -6.49
C LYS A 228 -13.19 22.67 -6.04
N LEU A 229 -12.23 23.51 -5.65
CA LEU A 229 -10.92 23.12 -5.22
C LEU A 229 -10.81 23.33 -3.71
N LEU A 230 -10.54 22.26 -2.97
CA LEU A 230 -10.26 22.34 -1.54
C LEU A 230 -8.77 22.03 -1.32
N VAL A 231 -8.07 22.96 -0.72
CA VAL A 231 -6.63 22.84 -0.46
C VAL A 231 -6.40 22.95 1.03
N ASP A 232 -5.75 21.96 1.59
CA ASP A 232 -5.25 22.03 2.94
C ASP A 232 -4.07 23.01 3.01
N CYS A 233 -4.21 24.04 3.86
CA CYS A 233 -3.19 25.05 4.13
C CYS A 233 -2.74 25.02 5.59
N SER A 234 -2.97 23.91 6.31
CA SER A 234 -2.52 23.74 7.69
C SER A 234 -0.98 23.82 7.80
N GLY A 235 -0.48 24.02 9.01
CA GLY A 235 0.96 24.15 9.27
C GLY A 235 1.79 22.94 8.79
N SER A 236 1.17 21.76 8.72
CA SER A 236 1.81 20.53 8.21
C SER A 236 2.08 20.55 6.71
N MET A 237 1.45 21.47 5.97
CA MET A 237 1.68 21.67 4.54
C MET A 237 2.91 22.54 4.24
N GLY A 238 3.62 23.06 5.27
CA GLY A 238 4.80 23.89 5.07
C GLY A 238 5.90 23.22 4.24
N GLY A 239 6.68 24.02 3.50
CA GLY A 239 7.76 23.55 2.64
C GLY A 239 7.30 22.89 1.35
N ASP A 240 7.88 21.76 0.99
CA ASP A 240 7.66 21.06 -0.29
C ASP A 240 6.21 20.66 -0.56
N SER A 241 5.41 20.42 0.50
CA SER A 241 4.02 20.00 0.37
C SER A 241 3.15 21.12 -0.20
N ILE A 242 3.26 22.34 0.31
CA ILE A 242 2.48 23.47 -0.20
C ILE A 242 2.93 23.87 -1.62
N ASP A 243 4.21 23.73 -1.92
CA ASP A 243 4.73 24.01 -3.26
C ASP A 243 4.26 22.96 -4.27
N ALA A 244 4.15 21.68 -3.85
CA ALA A 244 3.54 20.64 -4.67
C ALA A 244 2.06 20.92 -4.92
N ALA A 245 1.31 21.34 -3.90
CA ALA A 245 -0.09 21.73 -4.05
C ALA A 245 -0.27 22.91 -5.01
N ARG A 246 0.57 23.94 -4.89
CA ARG A 246 0.58 25.09 -5.84
C ARG A 246 0.82 24.65 -7.27
N ARG A 247 1.82 23.79 -7.52
CA ARG A 247 2.10 23.25 -8.86
C ARG A 247 0.91 22.44 -9.41
N ALA A 248 0.26 21.65 -8.55
CA ALA A 248 -0.94 20.90 -8.95
C ALA A 248 -2.10 21.83 -9.33
N LEU A 249 -2.36 22.85 -8.51
CA LEU A 249 -3.37 23.87 -8.79
C LEU A 249 -3.11 24.58 -10.13
N HIS A 250 -1.88 25.03 -10.36
CA HIS A 250 -1.52 25.67 -11.64
C HIS A 250 -1.79 24.76 -12.86
N ARG A 251 -1.49 23.45 -12.74
CA ARG A 251 -1.78 22.50 -13.83
C ARG A 251 -3.27 22.32 -14.03
N ILE A 252 -4.06 22.22 -12.97
CA ILE A 252 -5.52 22.10 -13.05
C ILE A 252 -6.09 23.35 -13.72
N LEU A 253 -5.72 24.54 -13.27
CA LEU A 253 -6.20 25.80 -13.82
C LEU A 253 -5.79 25.97 -15.29
N ALA A 254 -4.58 25.55 -15.65
CA ALA A 254 -4.09 25.62 -17.02
C ALA A 254 -4.81 24.63 -17.98
N SER A 255 -5.49 23.60 -17.44
CA SER A 255 -6.27 22.64 -18.22
C SER A 255 -7.74 23.03 -18.40
N LEU A 256 -8.20 24.12 -17.76
CA LEU A 256 -9.58 24.57 -17.86
C LEU A 256 -9.83 25.29 -19.20
N GLU A 257 -11.02 25.08 -19.75
CA GLU A 257 -11.50 25.76 -20.93
C GLU A 257 -12.12 27.14 -20.58
N PRO A 258 -12.23 28.08 -21.53
CA PRO A 258 -12.78 29.42 -21.27
C PRO A 258 -14.19 29.45 -20.70
N ALA A 259 -14.98 28.41 -20.94
CA ALA A 259 -16.34 28.28 -20.41
C ALA A 259 -16.41 27.67 -19.00
N ASP A 260 -15.31 27.07 -18.53
CA ASP A 260 -15.26 26.43 -17.21
C ASP A 260 -15.25 27.46 -16.09
N ARG A 261 -15.72 27.03 -14.94
CA ARG A 261 -15.75 27.86 -13.73
C ARG A 261 -15.13 27.12 -12.57
N PHE A 262 -14.39 27.83 -11.76
CA PHE A 262 -13.79 27.26 -10.55
C PHE A 262 -13.98 28.18 -9.35
N SER A 263 -13.87 27.59 -8.15
CA SER A 263 -13.83 28.29 -6.87
C SER A 263 -12.89 27.54 -5.92
N PHE A 264 -12.27 28.25 -5.00
CA PHE A 264 -11.50 27.73 -3.88
C PHE A 264 -12.35 27.70 -2.62
#